data_d34bb82897b52432f900642e4c35d994
#
_entry.id   d34bb82897b52432f900642e4c35d994
#
_cell.length_a   1.000
_cell.length_b   1.000
_cell.length_c   1.000
_cell.angle_alpha   90.00
_cell.angle_beta   90.00
_cell.angle_gamma   90.00
#
_symmetry.space_group_name_H-M   'P 1'
#
loop_
_entity.id
_entity.type
_entity.pdbx_description
1 polymer ?
#
loop_
_entity_poly.entity_id
_entity_poly.type
_entity_poly.pdbx_seq_one_letter_code
_entity_poly.pdbx_strand_id
1 'polypeptide(L)'
;MNEPYARQPASRFRFEEILYEKKDVVARVTLNRPEVYNAISAQTLREMVEAFRDASWDDSVAVVVLTGAGDKAFCSGSDAKEFAQQFLRRPRNFWKYQGLLLEALELFRHVGKPTVARLNGVVAGAGNDWNLAADLAIAADHVRFIQVGTRVGLVEAWGTTQWLPLVVGERRAREMLLKGEEITAEQALSWGLVNEVVPYKQLDRAVNALAARLVQNLPECARYARQQLGFWKDLAWAMTAGHARDWLTVHSTAWEPYEGVQAFIDKRPTDYKSIRSRAAAGGSSESLWGAPTRKCENCGAKGIPEGFDYCGKCGSKLQ
;
A
#
# COMPACT_ATOMS: atom_id res chain seq x y z
N MET A 1 3.74 -39.55 -2.32
CA MET A 1 2.67 -38.65 -1.86
C MET A 1 3.17 -37.22 -2.11
N ASN A 2 2.43 -36.40 -2.84
CA ASN A 2 2.78 -34.97 -2.93
C ASN A 2 2.53 -34.36 -1.54
N GLU A 3 3.57 -34.02 -0.83
CA GLU A 3 3.43 -33.28 0.43
C GLU A 3 2.84 -31.91 0.11
N PRO A 4 1.70 -31.53 0.71
CA PRO A 4 1.02 -30.26 0.41
C PRO A 4 1.85 -29.02 0.77
N TYR A 5 2.90 -29.19 1.57
CA TYR A 5 3.84 -28.15 2.02
C TYR A 5 5.23 -28.31 1.39
N ALA A 6 5.36 -29.08 0.31
CA ALA A 6 6.66 -29.27 -0.34
C ALA A 6 7.19 -27.94 -0.89
N ARG A 7 8.50 -27.72 -0.69
CA ARG A 7 9.23 -26.59 -1.25
C ARG A 7 8.99 -26.45 -2.75
N GLN A 8 8.63 -25.24 -3.18
CA GLN A 8 8.48 -24.92 -4.58
C GLN A 8 9.64 -24.02 -5.03
N PRO A 9 10.23 -24.25 -6.22
CA PRO A 9 11.23 -23.31 -6.75
C PRO A 9 10.55 -21.99 -7.13
N ALA A 10 11.20 -20.85 -6.86
CA ALA A 10 10.65 -19.53 -7.19
C ALA A 10 10.33 -19.39 -8.70
N SER A 11 11.07 -20.10 -9.57
CA SER A 11 10.85 -20.12 -11.02
C SER A 11 9.52 -20.74 -11.47
N ARG A 12 8.79 -21.41 -10.57
CA ARG A 12 7.44 -21.93 -10.83
C ARG A 12 6.41 -20.80 -10.97
N PHE A 13 6.63 -19.72 -10.24
CA PHE A 13 5.72 -18.58 -10.23
C PHE A 13 5.95 -17.71 -11.47
N ARG A 14 4.88 -17.31 -12.14
CA ARG A 14 4.89 -16.45 -13.33
C ARG A 14 4.23 -15.12 -12.97
N PHE A 15 4.97 -14.34 -12.18
CA PHE A 15 4.51 -13.03 -11.74
C PHE A 15 4.84 -11.94 -12.77
N GLU A 16 3.95 -10.97 -12.91
CA GLU A 16 4.04 -9.86 -13.87
C GLU A 16 4.47 -8.57 -13.18
N GLU A 17 3.94 -8.34 -11.97
CA GLU A 17 4.11 -7.08 -11.24
C GLU A 17 5.02 -7.19 -10.02
N ILE A 18 5.46 -8.40 -9.66
CA ILE A 18 6.50 -8.59 -8.65
C ILE A 18 7.61 -9.51 -9.17
N LEU A 19 8.79 -9.38 -8.56
CA LEU A 19 9.85 -10.40 -8.67
C LEU A 19 9.88 -11.19 -7.37
N TYR A 20 9.95 -12.51 -7.48
CA TYR A 20 10.02 -13.40 -6.33
C TYR A 20 11.26 -14.31 -6.45
N GLU A 21 12.14 -14.20 -5.47
CA GLU A 21 13.41 -14.92 -5.45
C GLU A 21 13.60 -15.62 -4.11
N LYS A 22 14.21 -16.79 -4.13
CA LYS A 22 14.67 -17.54 -2.95
C LYS A 22 16.15 -17.82 -3.10
N LYS A 23 16.96 -17.22 -2.25
CA LYS A 23 18.41 -17.39 -2.25
C LYS A 23 18.93 -17.34 -0.82
N ASP A 24 19.87 -18.24 -0.49
CA ASP A 24 20.57 -18.27 0.79
C ASP A 24 19.62 -18.16 2.00
N VAL A 25 18.56 -18.94 2.01
CA VAL A 25 17.47 -18.98 3.01
C VAL A 25 16.64 -17.71 3.13
N VAL A 26 16.80 -16.76 2.22
CA VAL A 26 16.02 -15.53 2.15
C VAL A 26 15.02 -15.60 0.98
N ALA A 27 13.75 -15.37 1.26
CA ALA A 27 12.76 -15.07 0.22
C ALA A 27 12.68 -13.55 0.04
N ARG A 28 12.87 -13.07 -1.18
CA ARG A 28 12.77 -11.66 -1.53
C ARG A 28 11.57 -11.46 -2.45
N VAL A 29 10.67 -10.58 -2.04
CA VAL A 29 9.55 -10.09 -2.85
C VAL A 29 9.85 -8.64 -3.24
N THR A 30 9.95 -8.37 -4.54
CA THR A 30 10.25 -7.04 -5.06
C THR A 30 9.04 -6.54 -5.86
N LEU A 31 8.43 -5.45 -5.42
CA LEU A 31 7.41 -4.74 -6.21
C LEU A 31 8.08 -4.25 -7.50
N ASN A 32 7.59 -4.65 -8.67
CA ASN A 32 8.26 -4.43 -9.95
C ASN A 32 7.43 -3.63 -10.93
N ARG A 33 7.02 -2.44 -10.52
CA ARG A 33 6.33 -1.44 -11.34
C ARG A 33 7.03 -0.07 -11.22
N PRO A 34 8.36 0.01 -11.52
CA PRO A 34 9.14 1.23 -11.27
C PRO A 34 8.65 2.46 -12.04
N GLU A 35 8.00 2.28 -13.20
CA GLU A 35 7.42 3.33 -14.04
C GLU A 35 6.25 4.07 -13.35
N VAL A 36 5.60 3.43 -12.38
CA VAL A 36 4.54 4.00 -11.52
C VAL A 36 4.95 4.03 -10.05
N TYR A 37 6.25 4.15 -9.78
CA TYR A 37 6.81 4.23 -8.43
C TYR A 37 6.42 3.03 -7.55
N ASN A 38 6.34 1.84 -8.13
CA ASN A 38 5.95 0.59 -7.46
C ASN A 38 4.57 0.69 -6.78
N ALA A 39 3.63 1.41 -7.40
CA ALA A 39 2.25 1.47 -6.95
C ALA A 39 1.59 0.09 -7.00
N ILE A 40 0.75 -0.18 -6.01
CA ILE A 40 0.10 -1.48 -5.80
C ILE A 40 -1.25 -1.53 -6.52
N SER A 41 -1.36 -2.44 -7.47
CA SER A 41 -2.60 -2.81 -8.15
C SER A 41 -3.27 -4.01 -7.48
N ALA A 42 -4.46 -4.38 -7.93
CA ALA A 42 -5.10 -5.64 -7.54
C ALA A 42 -4.29 -6.86 -8.00
N GLN A 43 -3.57 -6.76 -9.12
CA GLN A 43 -2.70 -7.83 -9.61
C GLN A 43 -1.46 -7.98 -8.71
N THR A 44 -0.80 -6.87 -8.37
CA THR A 44 0.32 -6.88 -7.41
C THR A 44 -0.06 -7.60 -6.12
N LEU A 45 -1.25 -7.31 -5.56
CA LEU A 45 -1.71 -7.95 -4.31
C LEU A 45 -1.95 -9.45 -4.47
N ARG A 46 -2.52 -9.91 -5.59
CA ARG A 46 -2.70 -11.36 -5.84
C ARG A 46 -1.36 -12.09 -5.88
N GLU A 47 -0.40 -11.51 -6.55
CA GLU A 47 0.94 -12.09 -6.67
C GLU A 47 1.66 -12.08 -5.31
N MET A 48 1.53 -11.01 -4.52
CA MET A 48 2.06 -10.95 -3.16
C MET A 48 1.45 -12.01 -2.24
N VAL A 49 0.13 -12.25 -2.33
CA VAL A 49 -0.56 -13.31 -1.58
C VAL A 49 0.05 -14.68 -1.88
N GLU A 50 0.27 -14.99 -3.16
CA GLU A 50 0.90 -16.27 -3.56
C GLU A 50 2.35 -16.36 -3.07
N ALA A 51 3.14 -15.30 -3.24
CA ALA A 51 4.55 -15.27 -2.83
C ALA A 51 4.69 -15.40 -1.30
N PHE A 52 3.88 -14.70 -0.50
CA PHE A 52 3.95 -14.79 0.95
C PHE A 52 3.46 -16.15 1.47
N ARG A 53 2.44 -16.74 0.84
CA ARG A 53 1.97 -18.09 1.19
C ARG A 53 3.06 -19.12 0.91
N ASP A 54 3.72 -19.06 -0.24
CA ASP A 54 4.83 -19.94 -0.54
C ASP A 54 6.01 -19.72 0.42
N ALA A 55 6.40 -18.47 0.67
CA ALA A 55 7.47 -18.18 1.63
C ALA A 55 7.15 -18.65 3.04
N SER A 56 5.87 -18.61 3.45
CA SER A 56 5.40 -19.11 4.75
C SER A 56 5.57 -20.63 4.88
N TRP A 57 5.23 -21.37 3.84
CA TRP A 57 5.23 -22.82 3.85
C TRP A 57 6.58 -23.47 3.53
N ASP A 58 7.50 -22.73 2.94
CA ASP A 58 8.83 -23.24 2.58
C ASP A 58 9.79 -23.17 3.78
N ASP A 59 10.04 -24.30 4.44
CA ASP A 59 10.93 -24.40 5.61
C ASP A 59 12.40 -24.07 5.27
N SER A 60 12.77 -24.03 4.00
CA SER A 60 14.10 -23.56 3.59
C SER A 60 14.25 -22.04 3.63
N VAL A 61 13.13 -21.29 3.78
CA VAL A 61 13.12 -19.84 3.93
C VAL A 61 13.14 -19.51 5.42
N ALA A 62 14.12 -18.72 5.84
CA ALA A 62 14.27 -18.26 7.22
C ALA A 62 13.96 -16.77 7.42
N VAL A 63 14.06 -15.95 6.37
CA VAL A 63 13.78 -14.51 6.41
C VAL A 63 13.03 -14.10 5.15
N VAL A 64 12.06 -13.18 5.28
CA VAL A 64 11.34 -12.61 4.13
C VAL A 64 11.72 -11.13 4.00
N VAL A 65 12.17 -10.72 2.81
CA VAL A 65 12.50 -9.33 2.49
C VAL A 65 11.50 -8.78 1.50
N LEU A 66 10.88 -7.64 1.81
CA LEU A 66 10.02 -6.88 0.91
C LEU A 66 10.75 -5.61 0.45
N THR A 67 10.75 -5.32 -0.84
CA THR A 67 11.41 -4.14 -1.42
C THR A 67 10.71 -3.66 -2.69
N GLY A 68 11.11 -2.52 -3.22
CA GLY A 68 10.71 -2.02 -4.54
C GLY A 68 11.84 -2.17 -5.57
N ALA A 69 11.50 -2.26 -6.84
CA ALA A 69 12.45 -2.21 -7.94
C ALA A 69 12.99 -0.78 -8.15
N GLY A 70 14.25 -0.68 -8.54
CA GLY A 70 14.92 0.59 -8.79
C GLY A 70 15.33 1.33 -7.50
N ASP A 71 15.53 2.63 -7.63
CA ASP A 71 16.02 3.51 -6.57
C ASP A 71 15.06 4.66 -6.21
N LYS A 72 13.99 4.83 -6.99
CA LYS A 72 13.06 5.96 -6.84
C LYS A 72 12.03 5.75 -5.75
N ALA A 73 11.49 4.53 -5.64
CA ALA A 73 10.43 4.25 -4.67
C ALA A 73 10.53 2.82 -4.14
N PHE A 74 10.25 2.67 -2.86
CA PHE A 74 9.86 1.40 -2.30
C PHE A 74 8.43 1.08 -2.77
N CYS A 75 7.49 1.96 -2.44
CA CYS A 75 6.09 1.86 -2.85
C CYS A 75 5.39 3.22 -2.67
N SER A 76 4.70 3.69 -3.68
CA SER A 76 3.94 4.95 -3.66
C SER A 76 2.49 4.80 -3.18
N GLY A 77 2.09 3.61 -2.72
CA GLY A 77 0.72 3.32 -2.28
C GLY A 77 -0.12 2.62 -3.33
N SER A 78 -1.44 2.69 -3.21
CA SER A 78 -2.37 2.11 -4.19
C SER A 78 -2.29 2.82 -5.53
N ASP A 79 -2.50 2.09 -6.62
CA ASP A 79 -2.49 2.66 -7.98
C ASP A 79 -3.66 3.62 -8.16
N ALA A 80 -3.35 4.92 -8.25
CA ALA A 80 -4.35 5.99 -8.34
C ALA A 80 -5.19 5.91 -9.63
N LYS A 81 -4.61 5.41 -10.73
CA LYS A 81 -5.34 5.25 -11.99
C LYS A 81 -6.33 4.09 -11.90
N GLU A 82 -5.88 2.95 -11.36
CA GLU A 82 -6.77 1.81 -11.10
C GLU A 82 -7.86 2.21 -10.12
N PHE A 83 -7.52 2.94 -9.04
CA PHE A 83 -8.50 3.45 -8.08
C PHE A 83 -9.57 4.28 -8.77
N ALA A 84 -9.19 5.27 -9.57
CA ALA A 84 -10.14 6.14 -10.26
C ALA A 84 -11.04 5.39 -11.24
N GLN A 85 -10.51 4.37 -11.90
CA GLN A 85 -11.23 3.62 -12.94
C GLN A 85 -12.09 2.49 -12.38
N GLN A 86 -11.60 1.77 -11.34
CA GLN A 86 -12.18 0.52 -10.88
C GLN A 86 -12.88 0.61 -9.53
N PHE A 87 -12.51 1.58 -8.67
CA PHE A 87 -12.94 1.60 -7.27
C PHE A 87 -13.70 2.87 -6.91
N LEU A 88 -13.29 4.01 -7.45
CA LEU A 88 -13.98 5.27 -7.23
C LEU A 88 -15.43 5.15 -7.74
N ARG A 89 -16.41 5.44 -6.87
CA ARG A 89 -17.84 5.26 -7.16
C ARG A 89 -18.26 3.83 -7.48
N ARG A 90 -17.44 2.85 -7.14
CA ARG A 90 -17.75 1.41 -7.31
C ARG A 90 -17.52 0.68 -5.98
N PRO A 91 -18.35 0.94 -4.96
CA PRO A 91 -18.09 0.48 -3.59
C PRO A 91 -17.92 -1.04 -3.51
N ARG A 92 -18.70 -1.83 -4.28
CA ARG A 92 -18.53 -3.28 -4.33
C ARG A 92 -17.14 -3.71 -4.80
N ASN A 93 -16.60 -3.05 -5.82
CA ASN A 93 -15.26 -3.37 -6.34
C ASN A 93 -14.19 -2.94 -5.35
N PHE A 94 -14.35 -1.75 -4.76
CA PHE A 94 -13.42 -1.27 -3.74
C PHE A 94 -13.42 -2.16 -2.50
N TRP A 95 -14.58 -2.61 -2.05
CA TRP A 95 -14.67 -3.56 -0.94
C TRP A 95 -13.91 -4.87 -1.21
N LYS A 96 -13.96 -5.38 -2.45
CA LYS A 96 -13.20 -6.58 -2.87
C LYS A 96 -11.69 -6.31 -2.90
N TYR A 97 -11.28 -5.18 -3.47
CA TYR A 97 -9.86 -4.77 -3.49
C TYR A 97 -9.28 -4.66 -2.09
N GLN A 98 -10.01 -4.02 -1.20
CA GLN A 98 -9.62 -3.90 0.21
C GLN A 98 -9.52 -5.28 0.89
N GLY A 99 -10.41 -6.23 0.55
CA GLY A 99 -10.31 -7.60 1.06
C GLY A 99 -9.03 -8.30 0.64
N LEU A 100 -8.61 -8.09 -0.60
CA LEU A 100 -7.35 -8.64 -1.11
C LEU A 100 -6.13 -7.97 -0.45
N LEU A 101 -6.18 -6.67 -0.20
CA LEU A 101 -5.14 -5.95 0.54
C LEU A 101 -5.01 -6.46 1.99
N LEU A 102 -6.16 -6.68 2.64
CA LEU A 102 -6.20 -7.29 3.98
C LEU A 102 -5.53 -8.67 3.98
N GLU A 103 -5.91 -9.54 3.04
CA GLU A 103 -5.34 -10.89 2.93
C GLU A 103 -3.81 -10.84 2.75
N ALA A 104 -3.32 -9.96 1.88
CA ALA A 104 -1.88 -9.83 1.63
C ALA A 104 -1.11 -9.32 2.86
N LEU A 105 -1.65 -8.33 3.57
CA LEU A 105 -1.06 -7.80 4.81
C LEU A 105 -1.06 -8.86 5.93
N GLU A 106 -2.16 -9.59 6.10
CA GLU A 106 -2.26 -10.68 7.08
C GLU A 106 -1.24 -11.78 6.81
N LEU A 107 -1.11 -12.21 5.55
CA LEU A 107 -0.11 -13.23 5.18
C LEU A 107 1.32 -12.74 5.43
N PHE A 108 1.64 -11.49 5.11
CA PHE A 108 2.97 -10.94 5.38
C PHE A 108 3.27 -10.84 6.87
N ARG A 109 2.33 -10.33 7.64
CA ARG A 109 2.47 -10.20 9.10
C ARG A 109 2.57 -11.56 9.81
N HIS A 110 1.86 -12.57 9.31
CA HIS A 110 1.81 -13.90 9.92
C HIS A 110 2.59 -14.96 9.11
N VAL A 111 3.57 -14.52 8.31
CA VAL A 111 4.38 -15.44 7.49
C VAL A 111 5.18 -16.47 8.30
N GLY A 112 5.26 -16.30 9.62
CA GLY A 112 5.94 -17.23 10.53
C GLY A 112 7.47 -17.08 10.59
N LYS A 113 8.03 -16.11 9.87
CA LYS A 113 9.46 -15.85 9.72
C LYS A 113 9.74 -14.37 9.91
N PRO A 114 10.91 -13.94 10.41
CA PRO A 114 11.28 -12.53 10.44
C PRO A 114 11.13 -11.87 9.09
N THR A 115 10.55 -10.66 9.09
CA THR A 115 10.31 -9.86 7.89
C THR A 115 11.13 -8.57 7.93
N VAL A 116 11.70 -8.18 6.78
CA VAL A 116 12.52 -6.97 6.64
C VAL A 116 11.99 -6.13 5.49
N ALA A 117 11.65 -4.88 5.77
CA ALA A 117 11.40 -3.88 4.75
C ALA A 117 12.74 -3.26 4.31
N ARG A 118 13.13 -3.48 3.05
CA ARG A 118 14.27 -2.82 2.41
C ARG A 118 13.77 -1.61 1.64
N LEU A 119 13.91 -0.45 2.23
CA LEU A 119 13.35 0.78 1.71
C LEU A 119 14.36 1.49 0.78
N ASN A 120 14.11 1.37 -0.51
CA ASN A 120 15.03 1.80 -1.58
C ASN A 120 14.69 3.18 -2.19
N GLY A 121 13.64 3.83 -1.73
CA GLY A 121 13.17 5.12 -2.22
C GLY A 121 11.88 5.55 -1.51
N VAL A 122 11.06 6.37 -2.14
CA VAL A 122 9.82 6.92 -1.58
C VAL A 122 8.92 5.84 -0.97
N VAL A 123 8.40 6.11 0.23
CA VAL A 123 7.43 5.30 0.97
C VAL A 123 6.18 6.16 1.18
N ALA A 124 5.14 5.92 0.40
CA ALA A 124 3.93 6.75 0.47
C ALA A 124 2.64 5.93 0.61
N GLY A 125 1.66 6.48 1.33
CA GLY A 125 0.36 5.84 1.52
C GLY A 125 0.48 4.39 1.99
N ALA A 126 -0.13 3.46 1.25
CA ALA A 126 -0.03 2.02 1.54
C ALA A 126 1.42 1.47 1.55
N GLY A 127 2.39 2.17 0.96
CA GLY A 127 3.79 1.82 1.10
C GLY A 127 4.25 1.81 2.56
N ASN A 128 3.75 2.75 3.38
CA ASN A 128 4.06 2.76 4.80
C ASN A 128 3.28 1.68 5.59
N ASP A 129 2.12 1.24 5.11
CA ASP A 129 1.42 0.09 5.71
C ASP A 129 2.32 -1.16 5.63
N TRP A 130 2.98 -1.39 4.49
CA TRP A 130 3.93 -2.49 4.32
C TRP A 130 5.19 -2.33 5.17
N ASN A 131 5.73 -1.10 5.28
CA ASN A 131 6.84 -0.82 6.19
C ASN A 131 6.46 -1.15 7.64
N LEU A 132 5.29 -0.69 8.09
CA LEU A 132 4.81 -0.93 9.46
C LEU A 132 4.41 -2.40 9.72
N ALA A 133 4.03 -3.13 8.67
CA ALA A 133 3.72 -4.56 8.75
C ALA A 133 4.98 -5.42 8.93
N ALA A 134 6.14 -4.97 8.44
CA ALA A 134 7.42 -5.64 8.63
C ALA A 134 7.86 -5.59 10.10
N ASP A 135 8.71 -6.56 10.49
CA ASP A 135 9.31 -6.59 11.82
C ASP A 135 10.43 -5.55 11.95
N LEU A 136 11.25 -5.44 10.90
CA LEU A 136 12.41 -4.56 10.85
C LEU A 136 12.45 -3.81 9.52
N ALA A 137 13.03 -2.60 9.53
CA ALA A 137 13.17 -1.78 8.34
C ALA A 137 14.56 -1.15 8.25
N ILE A 138 15.17 -1.21 7.07
CA ILE A 138 16.41 -0.49 6.74
C ILE A 138 16.12 0.42 5.56
N ALA A 139 16.41 1.70 5.70
CA ALA A 139 16.17 2.70 4.67
C ALA A 139 17.49 3.19 4.03
N ALA A 140 17.43 3.49 2.74
CA ALA A 140 18.46 4.29 2.11
C ALA A 140 18.37 5.75 2.59
N ASP A 141 19.48 6.47 2.60
CA ASP A 141 19.61 7.85 3.10
C ASP A 141 18.72 8.87 2.37
N HIS A 142 18.38 8.61 1.11
CA HIS A 142 17.52 9.47 0.31
C HIS A 142 16.01 9.17 0.44
N VAL A 143 15.62 8.17 1.22
CA VAL A 143 14.20 7.78 1.40
C VAL A 143 13.40 8.94 1.98
N ARG A 144 12.17 9.09 1.47
CA ARG A 144 11.17 10.02 1.99
C ARG A 144 9.90 9.26 2.31
N PHE A 145 9.32 9.54 3.47
CA PHE A 145 8.03 9.00 3.90
C PHE A 145 6.98 10.10 3.79
N ILE A 146 5.84 9.78 3.19
CA ILE A 146 4.77 10.75 3.03
C ILE A 146 3.41 10.09 3.18
N GLN A 147 2.52 10.68 3.99
CA GLN A 147 1.14 10.22 4.17
C GLN A 147 0.19 11.27 3.60
N VAL A 148 -0.25 11.03 2.38
CA VAL A 148 -1.05 12.01 1.62
C VAL A 148 -2.55 11.74 1.63
N GLY A 149 -3.02 10.67 2.29
CA GLY A 149 -4.41 10.23 2.25
C GLY A 149 -5.40 11.36 2.50
N THR A 150 -5.22 12.13 3.57
CA THR A 150 -6.08 13.26 3.90
C THR A 150 -6.06 14.39 2.87
N ARG A 151 -5.03 14.47 2.04
CA ARG A 151 -4.93 15.46 0.94
C ARG A 151 -5.59 14.97 -0.34
N VAL A 152 -5.65 13.65 -0.53
CA VAL A 152 -6.27 13.02 -1.71
C VAL A 152 -7.66 12.47 -1.41
N GLY A 153 -8.25 12.85 -0.26
CA GLY A 153 -9.60 12.45 0.13
C GLY A 153 -9.72 10.98 0.55
N LEU A 154 -8.63 10.37 0.99
CA LEU A 154 -8.58 9.01 1.49
C LEU A 154 -7.98 8.96 2.90
N VAL A 155 -8.02 7.80 3.53
CA VAL A 155 -7.40 7.54 4.83
C VAL A 155 -6.55 6.28 4.74
N GLU A 156 -5.33 6.35 5.26
CA GLU A 156 -4.42 5.21 5.35
C GLU A 156 -4.84 4.27 6.48
N ALA A 157 -5.91 3.53 6.26
CA ALA A 157 -6.56 2.71 7.29
C ALA A 157 -6.08 1.24 7.29
N TRP A 158 -5.01 0.91 6.57
CA TRP A 158 -4.53 -0.45 6.37
C TRP A 158 -3.24 -0.75 7.14
N GLY A 159 -3.10 -0.20 8.31
CA GLY A 159 -1.95 -0.38 9.19
C GLY A 159 -1.42 0.95 9.69
N THR A 160 -1.36 1.97 8.84
CA THR A 160 -0.80 3.26 9.24
C THR A 160 -1.57 3.88 10.41
N THR A 161 -2.90 3.95 10.34
CA THR A 161 -3.69 4.51 11.48
C THR A 161 -3.64 3.63 12.71
N GLN A 162 -3.49 2.31 12.56
CA GLN A 162 -3.47 1.35 13.66
C GLN A 162 -2.07 1.21 14.30
N TRP A 163 -1.02 1.19 13.49
CA TRP A 163 0.33 0.78 13.93
C TRP A 163 1.31 1.93 14.07
N LEU A 164 1.14 3.00 13.28
CA LEU A 164 2.05 4.15 13.33
C LEU A 164 2.15 4.76 14.75
N PRO A 165 1.01 4.95 15.49
CA PRO A 165 1.10 5.46 16.86
C PRO A 165 1.87 4.55 17.82
N LEU A 166 1.87 3.23 17.59
CA LEU A 166 2.63 2.26 18.39
C LEU A 166 4.14 2.35 18.11
N VAL A 167 4.53 2.78 16.90
CA VAL A 167 5.93 2.82 16.46
C VAL A 167 6.57 4.17 16.77
N VAL A 168 5.91 5.28 16.39
CA VAL A 168 6.50 6.63 16.51
C VAL A 168 5.91 7.47 17.64
N GLY A 169 4.91 6.93 18.34
CA GLY A 169 4.11 7.67 19.32
C GLY A 169 2.98 8.50 18.68
N GLU A 170 1.93 8.74 19.46
CA GLU A 170 0.68 9.32 18.98
C GLU A 170 0.86 10.72 18.33
N ARG A 171 1.69 11.57 18.93
CA ARG A 171 1.88 12.95 18.44
C ARG A 171 2.51 12.99 17.06
N ARG A 172 3.55 12.20 16.82
CA ARG A 172 4.23 12.12 15.51
C ARG A 172 3.36 11.44 14.47
N ALA A 173 2.61 10.41 14.85
CA ALA A 173 1.63 9.78 13.97
C ALA A 173 0.58 10.78 13.49
N ARG A 174 0.00 11.58 14.41
CA ARG A 174 -0.94 12.65 14.06
C ARG A 174 -0.30 13.71 13.17
N GLU A 175 0.92 14.10 13.46
CA GLU A 175 1.67 15.06 12.64
C GLU A 175 1.81 14.57 11.19
N MET A 176 2.28 13.33 10.99
CA MET A 176 2.41 12.73 9.67
C MET A 176 1.08 12.66 8.91
N LEU A 177 0.03 12.15 9.55
CA LEU A 177 -1.26 11.92 8.90
C LEU A 177 -2.05 13.21 8.64
N LEU A 178 -2.03 14.17 9.58
CA LEU A 178 -2.84 15.38 9.48
C LEU A 178 -2.17 16.49 8.67
N LYS A 179 -0.83 16.58 8.70
CA LYS A 179 -0.10 17.51 7.85
C LYS A 179 0.13 16.95 6.43
N GLY A 180 0.33 15.64 6.30
CA GLY A 180 0.68 15.01 5.03
C GLY A 180 1.99 15.53 4.44
N GLU A 181 2.95 15.92 5.27
CA GLU A 181 4.26 16.41 4.87
C GLU A 181 5.27 15.26 4.78
N GLU A 182 6.32 15.47 4.00
CA GLU A 182 7.41 14.52 3.91
C GLU A 182 8.26 14.53 5.17
N ILE A 183 8.68 13.34 5.61
CA ILE A 183 9.76 13.18 6.59
C ILE A 183 10.95 12.48 5.94
N THR A 184 12.16 12.86 6.36
CA THR A 184 13.39 12.28 5.85
C THR A 184 13.68 10.92 6.47
N ALA A 185 14.59 10.15 5.87
CA ALA A 185 15.06 8.89 6.44
C ALA A 185 15.69 9.10 7.83
N GLU A 186 16.42 10.20 8.03
CA GLU A 186 17.03 10.56 9.32
C GLU A 186 15.96 10.84 10.39
N GLN A 187 14.91 11.59 10.04
CA GLN A 187 13.77 11.81 10.94
C GLN A 187 13.06 10.48 11.26
N ALA A 188 12.85 9.64 10.26
CA ALA A 188 12.26 8.31 10.44
C ALA A 188 13.08 7.45 11.41
N LEU A 189 14.41 7.46 11.29
CA LEU A 189 15.32 6.80 12.24
C LEU A 189 15.17 7.38 13.65
N SER A 190 15.20 8.70 13.78
CA SER A 190 15.09 9.37 15.10
C SER A 190 13.73 9.12 15.78
N TRP A 191 12.70 8.81 15.01
CA TRP A 191 11.34 8.49 15.51
C TRP A 191 11.11 7.01 15.74
N GLY A 192 12.05 6.14 15.36
CA GLY A 192 11.90 4.69 15.44
C GLY A 192 11.04 4.07 14.34
N LEU A 193 10.76 4.82 13.26
CA LEU A 193 9.99 4.30 12.11
C LEU A 193 10.82 3.31 11.28
N VAL A 194 12.14 3.42 11.32
CA VAL A 194 13.10 2.48 10.74
C VAL A 194 14.21 2.15 11.76
N ASN A 195 14.85 0.98 11.60
CA ASN A 195 15.91 0.53 12.50
C ASN A 195 17.28 1.07 12.12
N GLU A 196 17.51 1.32 10.84
CA GLU A 196 18.80 1.74 10.32
C GLU A 196 18.65 2.59 9.06
N VAL A 197 19.53 3.57 8.86
CA VAL A 197 19.65 4.34 7.62
C VAL A 197 21.08 4.22 7.12
N VAL A 198 21.23 3.85 5.85
CA VAL A 198 22.53 3.66 5.21
C VAL A 198 22.57 4.34 3.83
N PRO A 199 23.75 4.68 3.31
CA PRO A 199 23.88 5.12 1.92
C PRO A 199 23.26 4.06 0.98
N TYR A 200 22.54 4.49 -0.05
CA TYR A 200 21.83 3.59 -0.96
C TYR A 200 22.72 2.44 -1.48
N LYS A 201 23.99 2.74 -1.84
CA LYS A 201 24.94 1.73 -2.30
C LYS A 201 25.27 0.64 -1.27
N GLN A 202 24.98 0.88 0.01
CA GLN A 202 25.22 -0.06 1.10
C GLN A 202 23.94 -0.79 1.53
N LEU A 203 22.78 -0.44 0.98
CA LEU A 203 21.49 -0.94 1.43
C LEU A 203 21.39 -2.48 1.34
N ASP A 204 21.79 -3.09 0.21
CA ASP A 204 21.78 -4.54 0.09
C ASP A 204 22.75 -5.22 1.08
N ARG A 205 23.93 -4.64 1.28
CA ARG A 205 24.89 -5.14 2.26
C ARG A 205 24.31 -5.12 3.67
N ALA A 206 23.65 -4.02 4.08
CA ALA A 206 23.05 -3.88 5.40
C ALA A 206 21.91 -4.90 5.60
N VAL A 207 21.00 -5.03 4.62
CA VAL A 207 19.89 -5.99 4.68
C VAL A 207 20.39 -7.44 4.71
N ASN A 208 21.39 -7.79 3.90
CA ASN A 208 21.96 -9.14 3.90
C ASN A 208 22.68 -9.43 5.22
N ALA A 209 23.39 -8.47 5.81
CA ALA A 209 24.01 -8.62 7.12
C ALA A 209 22.98 -8.80 8.24
N LEU A 210 21.86 -8.07 8.17
CA LEU A 210 20.73 -8.25 9.10
C LEU A 210 20.11 -9.65 8.93
N ALA A 211 19.82 -10.08 7.70
CA ALA A 211 19.28 -11.41 7.44
C ALA A 211 20.19 -12.51 7.96
N ALA A 212 21.50 -12.40 7.73
CA ALA A 212 22.48 -13.37 8.24
C ALA A 212 22.49 -13.47 9.78
N ARG A 213 22.21 -12.37 10.49
CA ARG A 213 22.06 -12.40 11.96
C ARG A 213 20.74 -13.04 12.37
N LEU A 214 19.64 -12.74 11.67
CA LEU A 214 18.32 -13.30 11.98
C LEU A 214 18.27 -14.81 11.81
N VAL A 215 18.96 -15.33 10.81
CA VAL A 215 19.05 -16.78 10.52
C VAL A 215 19.75 -17.58 11.65
N GLN A 216 20.53 -16.93 12.50
CA GLN A 216 21.19 -17.58 13.64
C GLN A 216 20.24 -17.88 14.79
N ASN A 217 19.02 -17.36 14.78
CA ASN A 217 18.01 -17.65 15.81
C ASN A 217 17.33 -19.00 15.53
N LEU A 218 16.90 -19.67 16.60
CA LEU A 218 16.08 -20.87 16.49
C LEU A 218 14.72 -20.51 15.88
N PRO A 219 14.27 -21.17 14.79
CA PRO A 219 13.10 -20.78 14.01
C PRO A 219 11.82 -20.67 14.84
N GLU A 220 11.53 -21.70 15.67
CA GLU A 220 10.32 -21.72 16.48
C GLU A 220 10.33 -20.62 17.57
N CYS A 221 11.47 -20.37 18.18
CA CYS A 221 11.61 -19.30 19.16
C CYS A 221 11.43 -17.93 18.52
N ALA A 222 12.01 -17.71 17.33
CA ALA A 222 11.84 -16.45 16.57
C ALA A 222 10.37 -16.26 16.15
N ARG A 223 9.72 -17.32 15.66
CA ARG A 223 8.31 -17.31 15.28
C ARG A 223 7.41 -16.93 16.46
N TYR A 224 7.62 -17.58 17.61
CA TYR A 224 6.81 -17.33 18.79
C TYR A 224 7.05 -15.93 19.39
N ALA A 225 8.30 -15.47 19.44
CA ALA A 225 8.64 -14.11 19.87
C ALA A 225 7.97 -13.06 18.99
N ARG A 226 7.99 -13.24 17.65
CA ARG A 226 7.27 -12.36 16.71
C ARG A 226 5.77 -12.29 17.02
N GLN A 227 5.16 -13.45 17.24
CA GLN A 227 3.74 -13.55 17.53
C GLN A 227 3.38 -12.80 18.83
N GLN A 228 4.19 -12.98 19.89
CA GLN A 228 3.95 -12.28 21.16
C GLN A 228 4.18 -10.76 21.04
N LEU A 229 5.22 -10.33 20.35
CA LEU A 229 5.47 -8.90 20.08
C LEU A 229 4.40 -8.27 19.19
N GLY A 230 3.78 -9.06 18.31
CA GLY A 230 2.71 -8.64 17.42
C GLY A 230 1.37 -8.33 18.10
N PHE A 231 1.18 -8.75 19.37
CA PHE A 231 -0.10 -8.70 20.07
C PHE A 231 -0.83 -7.35 19.97
N TRP A 232 -0.13 -6.23 20.21
CA TRP A 232 -0.78 -4.91 20.17
C TRP A 232 -1.16 -4.48 18.75
N LYS A 233 -0.35 -4.84 17.75
CA LYS A 233 -0.69 -4.62 16.34
C LYS A 233 -1.90 -5.46 15.93
N ASP A 234 -1.95 -6.73 16.38
CA ASP A 234 -3.05 -7.65 16.09
C ASP A 234 -4.35 -7.19 16.74
N LEU A 235 -4.29 -6.76 18.00
CA LEU A 235 -5.45 -6.23 18.71
C LEU A 235 -6.01 -4.99 18.02
N ALA A 236 -5.16 -3.99 17.71
CA ALA A 236 -5.58 -2.78 17.01
C ALA A 236 -6.18 -3.10 15.64
N TRP A 237 -5.59 -4.05 14.92
CA TRP A 237 -6.06 -4.52 13.63
C TRP A 237 -7.42 -5.23 13.73
N ALA A 238 -7.55 -6.23 14.59
CA ALA A 238 -8.79 -7.00 14.77
C ALA A 238 -9.98 -6.11 15.13
N MET A 239 -9.74 -5.05 15.92
CA MET A 239 -10.78 -4.13 16.36
C MET A 239 -11.20 -3.13 15.28
N THR A 240 -10.38 -2.86 14.26
CA THR A 240 -10.60 -1.72 13.37
C THR A 240 -10.61 -2.05 11.88
N ALA A 241 -9.98 -3.14 11.43
CA ALA A 241 -9.85 -3.44 10.01
C ALA A 241 -11.19 -3.64 9.29
N GLY A 242 -12.14 -4.33 9.91
CA GLY A 242 -13.49 -4.50 9.37
C GLY A 242 -14.22 -3.16 9.23
N HIS A 243 -14.20 -2.35 10.29
CA HIS A 243 -14.78 -1.00 10.27
C HIS A 243 -14.12 -0.12 9.20
N ALA A 244 -12.79 -0.14 9.11
CA ALA A 244 -12.04 0.62 8.11
C ALA A 244 -12.43 0.24 6.68
N ARG A 245 -12.56 -1.06 6.41
CA ARG A 245 -13.01 -1.57 5.11
C ARG A 245 -14.39 -1.05 4.72
N ASP A 246 -15.34 -1.13 5.64
CA ASP A 246 -16.71 -0.70 5.38
C ASP A 246 -16.79 0.81 5.23
N TRP A 247 -16.14 1.57 6.12
CA TRP A 247 -16.12 3.03 6.06
C TRP A 247 -15.48 3.54 4.76
N LEU A 248 -14.30 3.03 4.37
CA LEU A 248 -13.64 3.43 3.13
C LEU A 248 -14.48 3.07 1.91
N THR A 249 -15.18 1.93 1.95
CA THR A 249 -16.09 1.51 0.87
C THR A 249 -17.20 2.52 0.66
N VAL A 250 -17.86 2.96 1.74
CA VAL A 250 -18.91 3.99 1.68
C VAL A 250 -18.30 5.35 1.29
N HIS A 251 -17.19 5.73 1.92
CA HIS A 251 -16.51 7.00 1.65
C HIS A 251 -16.05 7.16 0.19
N SER A 252 -15.74 6.04 -0.50
CA SER A 252 -15.37 6.09 -1.93
C SER A 252 -16.43 6.72 -2.84
N THR A 253 -17.65 6.94 -2.33
CA THR A 253 -18.76 7.59 -3.03
C THR A 253 -18.87 9.09 -2.73
N ALA A 254 -18.05 9.61 -1.82
CA ALA A 254 -18.10 11.00 -1.40
C ALA A 254 -17.36 11.96 -2.37
N TRP A 255 -17.58 13.27 -2.18
CA TRP A 255 -16.89 14.31 -2.94
C TRP A 255 -15.39 14.35 -2.66
N GLU A 256 -14.96 14.07 -1.43
CA GLU A 256 -13.55 14.16 -1.04
C GLU A 256 -12.65 13.22 -1.84
N PRO A 257 -12.89 11.89 -1.91
CA PRO A 257 -12.06 11.01 -2.72
C PRO A 257 -12.19 11.30 -4.23
N TYR A 258 -13.35 11.75 -4.69
CA TYR A 258 -13.52 12.13 -6.11
C TYR A 258 -12.63 13.32 -6.47
N GLU A 259 -12.72 14.42 -5.71
CA GLU A 259 -11.93 15.63 -5.94
C GLU A 259 -10.43 15.36 -5.72
N GLY A 260 -10.07 14.71 -4.61
CA GLY A 260 -8.69 14.51 -4.26
C GLY A 260 -7.94 13.60 -5.23
N VAL A 261 -8.53 12.46 -5.61
CA VAL A 261 -7.92 11.54 -6.58
C VAL A 261 -7.86 12.17 -7.97
N GLN A 262 -8.92 12.88 -8.40
CA GLN A 262 -8.90 13.55 -9.69
C GLN A 262 -7.86 14.68 -9.73
N ALA A 263 -7.74 15.48 -8.68
CA ALA A 263 -6.73 16.52 -8.57
C ALA A 263 -5.32 15.93 -8.65
N PHE A 264 -5.07 14.80 -7.98
CA PHE A 264 -3.79 14.10 -8.05
C PHE A 264 -3.47 13.61 -9.47
N ILE A 265 -4.42 13.00 -10.18
CA ILE A 265 -4.24 12.54 -11.57
C ILE A 265 -4.00 13.72 -12.52
N ASP A 266 -4.74 14.79 -12.36
CA ASP A 266 -4.65 16.01 -13.18
C ASP A 266 -3.44 16.88 -12.80
N LYS A 267 -2.67 16.50 -11.75
CA LYS A 267 -1.51 17.24 -11.21
C LYS A 267 -1.86 18.68 -10.85
N ARG A 268 -3.02 18.92 -10.26
CA ARG A 268 -3.50 20.21 -9.78
C ARG A 268 -3.71 20.20 -8.26
N PRO A 269 -3.75 21.37 -7.61
CA PRO A 269 -4.14 21.45 -6.21
C PRO A 269 -5.56 20.91 -5.96
N THR A 270 -5.76 20.24 -4.82
CA THR A 270 -7.08 19.80 -4.36
C THR A 270 -7.92 21.00 -3.93
N ASP A 271 -9.15 21.08 -4.39
CA ASP A 271 -10.08 22.17 -4.04
C ASP A 271 -10.83 21.89 -2.72
N TYR A 272 -10.09 21.87 -1.63
CA TYR A 272 -10.65 21.69 -0.29
C TYR A 272 -11.55 22.86 0.16
N LYS A 273 -11.42 24.05 -0.48
CA LYS A 273 -12.23 25.23 -0.11
C LYS A 273 -13.67 25.05 -0.57
N SER A 274 -13.89 24.61 -1.81
CA SER A 274 -15.24 24.38 -2.30
C SER A 274 -15.95 23.26 -1.53
N ILE A 275 -15.22 22.19 -1.16
CA ILE A 275 -15.77 21.12 -0.33
C ILE A 275 -16.25 21.67 1.03
N ARG A 276 -15.42 22.48 1.71
CA ARG A 276 -15.78 23.08 3.01
C ARG A 276 -16.93 24.07 2.87
N SER A 277 -16.93 24.93 1.85
CA SER A 277 -18.00 25.88 1.59
C SER A 277 -19.33 25.18 1.32
N ARG A 278 -19.31 24.09 0.55
CA ARG A 278 -20.48 23.25 0.29
C ARG A 278 -21.04 22.66 1.58
N ALA A 279 -20.18 22.09 2.43
CA ALA A 279 -20.57 21.53 3.71
C ALA A 279 -21.17 22.61 4.64
N ALA A 280 -20.54 23.79 4.71
CA ALA A 280 -21.03 24.93 5.50
C ALA A 280 -22.39 25.45 5.04
N ALA A 281 -22.69 25.33 3.74
CA ALA A 281 -23.98 25.67 3.15
C ALA A 281 -25.07 24.57 3.29
N GLY A 282 -24.77 23.47 4.02
CA GLY A 282 -25.72 22.36 4.20
C GLY A 282 -25.82 21.44 2.97
N GLY A 283 -24.84 21.51 2.05
CA GLY A 283 -24.79 20.63 0.88
C GLY A 283 -24.40 19.20 1.26
N SER A 284 -24.89 18.23 0.47
CA SER A 284 -24.57 16.81 0.65
C SER A 284 -23.07 16.53 0.50
N SER A 285 -22.56 15.59 1.30
CA SER A 285 -21.18 15.07 1.20
C SER A 285 -21.01 14.06 0.08
N GLU A 286 -22.10 13.47 -0.40
CA GLU A 286 -22.05 12.52 -1.50
C GLU A 286 -21.79 13.25 -2.83
N SER A 287 -20.91 12.68 -3.64
CA SER A 287 -20.83 13.11 -5.04
C SER A 287 -22.10 12.67 -5.75
N LEU A 288 -22.82 13.62 -6.38
CA LEU A 288 -24.02 13.28 -7.14
C LEU A 288 -23.67 12.27 -8.24
N TRP A 289 -24.33 11.13 -8.16
CA TRP A 289 -24.18 10.02 -9.08
C TRP A 289 -25.18 10.17 -10.21
N GLY A 290 -24.67 10.26 -11.44
CA GLY A 290 -25.44 9.85 -12.58
C GLY A 290 -25.12 8.41 -12.98
N ALA A 291 -25.70 7.92 -14.05
CA ALA A 291 -25.22 6.72 -14.74
C ALA A 291 -23.71 6.82 -14.99
N PRO A 292 -22.97 5.70 -15.07
CA PRO A 292 -21.57 5.72 -15.41
C PRO A 292 -21.32 6.66 -16.59
N THR A 293 -20.25 7.44 -16.49
CA THR A 293 -19.94 8.46 -17.50
C THR A 293 -18.68 8.12 -18.27
N ARG A 294 -18.66 8.52 -19.54
CA ARG A 294 -17.51 8.37 -20.45
C ARG A 294 -17.07 9.72 -20.98
N LYS A 295 -15.89 9.72 -21.59
CA LYS A 295 -15.32 10.88 -22.27
C LYS A 295 -15.61 10.75 -23.77
N CYS A 296 -15.91 11.86 -24.43
CA CYS A 296 -15.98 11.89 -25.88
C CYS A 296 -14.58 11.91 -26.48
N GLU A 297 -14.24 10.90 -27.26
CA GLU A 297 -12.93 10.82 -27.92
C GLU A 297 -12.70 11.94 -28.94
N ASN A 298 -13.78 12.47 -29.55
CA ASN A 298 -13.67 13.53 -30.54
C ASN A 298 -13.38 14.91 -29.93
N CYS A 299 -14.10 15.32 -28.88
CA CYS A 299 -13.97 16.69 -28.34
C CYS A 299 -13.47 16.75 -26.91
N GLY A 300 -13.18 15.60 -26.29
CA GLY A 300 -12.69 15.52 -24.92
C GLY A 300 -13.72 15.86 -23.83
N ALA A 301 -14.99 16.05 -24.16
CA ALA A 301 -16.04 16.30 -23.17
C ALA A 301 -16.13 15.12 -22.19
N LYS A 302 -16.08 15.41 -20.89
CA LYS A 302 -16.20 14.44 -19.80
C LYS A 302 -17.61 14.46 -19.22
N GLY A 303 -17.98 13.40 -18.47
CA GLY A 303 -19.24 13.33 -17.75
C GLY A 303 -20.47 13.01 -18.62
N ILE A 304 -20.26 12.41 -19.79
CA ILE A 304 -21.35 11.98 -20.66
C ILE A 304 -21.87 10.63 -20.15
N PRO A 305 -23.18 10.48 -19.84
CA PRO A 305 -23.73 9.20 -19.43
C PRO A 305 -23.42 8.09 -20.45
N GLU A 306 -23.01 6.90 -19.96
CA GLU A 306 -22.66 5.76 -20.84
C GLU A 306 -23.81 5.33 -21.77
N GLY A 307 -25.05 5.55 -21.36
CA GLY A 307 -26.22 5.24 -22.16
C GLY A 307 -26.51 6.24 -23.30
N PHE A 308 -25.68 7.30 -23.49
CA PHE A 308 -25.85 8.24 -24.59
C PHE A 308 -25.14 7.75 -25.83
N ASP A 309 -25.83 7.74 -26.96
CA ASP A 309 -25.26 7.37 -28.25
C ASP A 309 -24.43 8.49 -28.90
N TYR A 310 -24.71 9.74 -28.51
CA TYR A 310 -24.08 10.92 -29.09
C TYR A 310 -23.57 11.88 -28.01
N CYS A 311 -22.47 12.56 -28.31
CA CYS A 311 -21.91 13.59 -27.45
C CYS A 311 -22.78 14.85 -27.49
N GLY A 312 -23.32 15.28 -26.36
CA GLY A 312 -24.13 16.49 -26.24
C GLY A 312 -23.37 17.78 -26.53
N LYS A 313 -22.01 17.77 -26.58
CA LYS A 313 -21.18 18.94 -26.88
C LYS A 313 -20.83 19.07 -28.37
N CYS A 314 -20.51 18.00 -29.06
CA CYS A 314 -20.01 18.05 -30.42
C CYS A 314 -20.84 17.21 -31.44
N GLY A 315 -21.88 16.51 -30.98
CA GLY A 315 -22.73 15.68 -31.82
C GLY A 315 -22.11 14.37 -32.34
N SER A 316 -20.85 14.09 -32.00
CA SER A 316 -20.21 12.84 -32.44
C SER A 316 -20.85 11.63 -31.82
N LYS A 317 -20.96 10.55 -32.60
CA LYS A 317 -21.36 9.24 -32.04
C LYS A 317 -20.33 8.78 -31.04
N LEU A 318 -20.80 8.28 -29.91
CA LEU A 318 -19.99 7.76 -28.83
C LEU A 318 -19.83 6.24 -29.02
N GLN A 319 -18.60 5.75 -28.87
CA GLN A 319 -18.29 4.31 -28.99
C GLN A 319 -18.37 3.64 -27.62
#